data_e922780592d02d29462cf83c4888362c
#
_entry.id   e922780592d02d29462cf83c4888362c
#
_cell.length_a   1.000
_cell.length_b   1.000
_cell.length_c   1.000
_cell.angle_alpha   90.00
_cell.angle_beta   90.00
_cell.angle_gamma   90.00
#
_symmetry.space_group_name_H-M   'P 1'
#
loop_
_entity.id
_entity.type
_entity.pdbx_description
1 polymer ?
#
loop_
_entity_poly.entity_id
_entity_poly.type
_entity_poly.pdbx_seq_one_letter_code
_entity_poly.pdbx_strand_id
1 'polypeptide(L)'
;MEKTISSLDEKYLIGEVLDVPNDPVAYQYYLLMKEISSSAIMKIEKEEEARKNYCNYIDNWVHEIKTPLASLSLILDNGGDKGKMKREIKRAENITDTILSLSRLDNIEKDKNITLLSLRSLVDEAIRDQMSLLIPQGIRVEIQGE
;
A
#
# COMPACT_ATOMS: atom_id res chain seq x y z
N MET A 1 -31.21 -7.26 -28.36
CA MET A 1 -29.75 -7.28 -28.09
C MET A 1 -29.08 -5.92 -28.28
N GLU A 2 -29.16 -5.29 -29.41
CA GLU A 2 -28.49 -4.00 -29.69
C GLU A 2 -28.96 -2.85 -28.76
N LYS A 3 -30.29 -2.81 -28.45
CA LYS A 3 -30.84 -1.83 -27.50
C LYS A 3 -30.43 -2.06 -26.05
N THR A 4 -30.22 -3.29 -25.65
CA THR A 4 -29.79 -3.64 -24.29
C THR A 4 -28.35 -3.27 -24.07
N ILE A 5 -27.47 -3.48 -25.06
CA ILE A 5 -26.03 -3.11 -24.99
C ILE A 5 -25.83 -1.58 -24.95
N SER A 6 -26.67 -0.85 -25.72
CA SER A 6 -26.58 0.61 -25.78
C SER A 6 -27.15 1.32 -24.54
N SER A 7 -27.99 0.62 -23.74
CA SER A 7 -28.57 1.17 -22.50
C SER A 7 -27.74 0.87 -21.24
N LEU A 8 -26.69 0.06 -21.33
CA LEU A 8 -25.80 -0.22 -20.23
C LEU A 8 -24.71 0.83 -20.14
N ASP A 9 -24.61 1.53 -19.02
CA ASP A 9 -23.52 2.45 -18.72
C ASP A 9 -22.18 1.69 -18.68
N GLU A 10 -22.21 0.46 -18.16
CA GLU A 10 -21.04 -0.40 -18.03
C GLU A 10 -21.23 -1.70 -18.83
N LYS A 11 -20.57 -1.78 -19.97
CA LYS A 11 -20.75 -2.85 -20.96
C LYS A 11 -20.33 -4.24 -20.49
N TYR A 12 -19.45 -4.32 -19.48
CA TYR A 12 -19.00 -5.59 -18.91
C TYR A 12 -20.11 -6.30 -18.10
N LEU A 13 -21.19 -5.59 -17.73
CA LEU A 13 -22.34 -6.17 -17.05
C LEU A 13 -23.30 -6.94 -17.99
N ILE A 14 -23.01 -7.01 -19.27
CA ILE A 14 -23.89 -7.63 -20.27
C ILE A 14 -24.27 -9.07 -19.91
N GLY A 15 -23.35 -9.85 -19.35
CA GLY A 15 -23.62 -11.23 -18.95
C GLY A 15 -24.63 -11.38 -17.80
N GLU A 16 -24.86 -10.33 -17.01
CA GLU A 16 -25.83 -10.33 -15.91
C GLU A 16 -27.25 -9.91 -16.38
N VAL A 17 -27.33 -9.25 -17.51
CA VAL A 17 -28.58 -8.66 -18.02
C VAL A 17 -29.18 -9.45 -19.20
N LEU A 18 -28.41 -10.35 -19.81
CA LEU A 18 -28.88 -11.17 -20.93
C LEU A 18 -29.84 -12.25 -20.45
N ASP A 19 -31.01 -12.35 -21.15
CA ASP A 19 -31.93 -13.47 -20.98
C ASP A 19 -31.35 -14.77 -21.52
N VAL A 20 -31.71 -15.87 -20.90
CA VAL A 20 -31.29 -17.21 -21.32
C VAL A 20 -31.95 -17.56 -22.65
N PRO A 21 -31.18 -17.75 -23.72
CA PRO A 21 -31.76 -18.08 -25.03
C PRO A 21 -32.21 -19.56 -25.13
N ASN A 22 -33.21 -19.82 -25.94
CA ASN A 22 -33.72 -21.19 -26.19
C ASN A 22 -32.94 -21.93 -27.28
N ASP A 23 -32.22 -21.18 -28.14
CA ASP A 23 -31.43 -21.77 -29.24
C ASP A 23 -30.09 -22.32 -28.70
N PRO A 24 -29.70 -23.57 -29.02
CA PRO A 24 -28.48 -24.19 -28.51
C PRO A 24 -27.20 -23.43 -28.85
N VAL A 25 -27.13 -22.81 -30.02
CA VAL A 25 -25.94 -22.03 -30.45
C VAL A 25 -25.89 -20.71 -29.67
N ALA A 26 -27.02 -20.01 -29.59
CA ALA A 26 -27.11 -18.77 -28.80
C ALA A 26 -26.83 -19.01 -27.32
N TYR A 27 -27.18 -20.19 -26.78
CA TYR A 27 -26.91 -20.58 -25.42
C TYR A 27 -25.38 -20.69 -25.13
N GLN A 28 -24.59 -21.20 -26.08
CA GLN A 28 -23.12 -21.25 -25.92
C GLN A 28 -22.52 -19.84 -25.86
N TYR A 29 -23.01 -18.93 -26.70
CA TYR A 29 -22.57 -17.52 -26.63
C TYR A 29 -22.99 -16.84 -25.32
N TYR A 30 -24.21 -17.14 -24.83
CA TYR A 30 -24.66 -16.66 -23.52
C TYR A 30 -23.75 -17.10 -22.40
N LEU A 31 -23.36 -18.37 -22.33
CA LEU A 31 -22.42 -18.88 -21.32
C LEU A 31 -21.07 -18.20 -21.40
N LEU A 32 -20.52 -18.04 -22.60
CA LEU A 32 -19.26 -17.35 -22.83
C LEU A 32 -19.30 -15.88 -22.36
N MET A 33 -20.38 -15.17 -22.71
CA MET A 33 -20.55 -13.77 -22.30
C MET A 33 -20.71 -13.65 -20.79
N LYS A 34 -21.39 -14.59 -20.15
CA LYS A 34 -21.52 -14.63 -18.68
C LYS A 34 -20.18 -14.86 -18.01
N GLU A 35 -19.37 -15.77 -18.51
CA GLU A 35 -18.03 -16.04 -17.98
C GLU A 35 -17.11 -14.81 -18.11
N ILE A 36 -17.12 -14.17 -19.29
CA ILE A 36 -16.35 -12.94 -19.54
C ILE A 36 -16.80 -11.81 -18.60
N SER A 37 -18.11 -11.61 -18.45
CA SER A 37 -18.67 -10.58 -17.56
C SER A 37 -18.27 -10.84 -16.10
N SER A 38 -18.45 -12.07 -15.61
CA SER A 38 -18.06 -12.43 -14.25
C SER A 38 -16.54 -12.21 -14.00
N SER A 39 -15.71 -12.60 -14.96
CA SER A 39 -14.25 -12.36 -14.87
C SER A 39 -13.90 -10.87 -14.84
N ALA A 40 -14.60 -10.07 -15.67
CA ALA A 40 -14.40 -8.62 -15.69
C ALA A 40 -14.84 -7.95 -14.38
N ILE A 41 -16.01 -8.34 -13.85
CA ILE A 41 -16.53 -7.85 -12.56
C ILE A 41 -15.53 -8.15 -11.45
N MET A 42 -15.10 -9.40 -11.31
CA MET A 42 -14.12 -9.79 -10.27
C MET A 42 -12.82 -9.01 -10.36
N LYS A 43 -12.36 -8.73 -11.57
CA LYS A 43 -11.14 -7.93 -11.77
C LYS A 43 -11.33 -6.48 -11.36
N ILE A 44 -12.45 -5.88 -11.72
CA ILE A 44 -12.78 -4.49 -11.35
C ILE A 44 -12.93 -4.36 -9.84
N GLU A 45 -13.68 -5.27 -9.19
CA GLU A 45 -13.83 -5.27 -7.72
C GLU A 45 -12.49 -5.38 -7.02
N LYS A 46 -11.61 -6.25 -7.49
CA LYS A 46 -10.25 -6.39 -6.94
C LYS A 46 -9.42 -5.11 -7.08
N GLU A 47 -9.49 -4.45 -8.23
CA GLU A 47 -8.79 -3.17 -8.47
C GLU A 47 -9.37 -2.04 -7.61
N GLU A 48 -10.69 -1.99 -7.44
CA GLU A 48 -11.34 -1.01 -6.58
C GLU A 48 -10.98 -1.21 -5.11
N GLU A 49 -10.95 -2.47 -4.64
CA GLU A 49 -10.52 -2.80 -3.29
C GLU A 49 -9.05 -2.40 -3.07
N ALA A 50 -8.15 -2.73 -4.01
CA ALA A 50 -6.75 -2.35 -3.96
C ALA A 50 -6.59 -0.82 -3.91
N ARG A 51 -7.34 -0.09 -4.74
CA ARG A 51 -7.35 1.38 -4.75
C ARG A 51 -7.85 1.95 -3.42
N LYS A 52 -8.93 1.40 -2.85
CA LYS A 52 -9.47 1.83 -1.56
C LYS A 52 -8.46 1.60 -0.43
N ASN A 53 -7.81 0.44 -0.42
CA ASN A 53 -6.77 0.11 0.56
C ASN A 53 -5.58 1.06 0.44
N TYR A 54 -5.17 1.39 -0.78
CA TYR A 54 -4.11 2.38 -1.02
C TYR A 54 -4.51 3.77 -0.53
N CYS A 55 -5.72 4.25 -0.80
CA CYS A 55 -6.19 5.54 -0.28
C CYS A 55 -6.20 5.58 1.25
N ASN A 56 -6.74 4.54 1.89
CA ASN A 56 -6.75 4.43 3.36
C ASN A 56 -5.32 4.44 3.93
N TYR A 57 -4.40 3.78 3.25
CA TYR A 57 -2.98 3.78 3.64
C TYR A 57 -2.38 5.19 3.57
N ILE A 58 -2.63 5.94 2.49
CA ILE A 58 -2.16 7.32 2.34
C ILE A 58 -2.75 8.23 3.41
N ASP A 59 -4.05 8.09 3.71
CA ASP A 59 -4.72 8.89 4.74
C ASP A 59 -4.09 8.65 6.12
N ASN A 60 -3.85 7.40 6.49
CA ASN A 60 -3.18 7.04 7.73
C ASN A 60 -1.78 7.66 7.81
N TRP A 61 -1.01 7.56 6.73
CA TRP A 61 0.32 8.14 6.66
C TRP A 61 0.31 9.67 6.81
N VAL A 62 -0.62 10.36 6.15
CA VAL A 62 -0.76 11.82 6.30
C VAL A 62 -1.05 12.18 7.76
N HIS A 63 -1.85 11.38 8.46
CA HIS A 63 -2.09 11.56 9.89
C HIS A 63 -0.85 11.31 10.73
N GLU A 64 -0.08 10.27 10.45
CA GLU A 64 1.15 9.95 11.17
C GLU A 64 2.21 11.04 11.03
N ILE A 65 2.39 11.62 9.84
CA ILE A 65 3.38 12.68 9.63
C ILE A 65 2.95 14.04 10.21
N LYS A 66 1.64 14.31 10.30
CA LYS A 66 1.11 15.52 10.93
C LYS A 66 1.47 15.60 12.42
N THR A 67 1.57 14.47 13.10
CA THR A 67 1.88 14.41 14.53
C THR A 67 3.25 14.98 14.87
N PRO A 68 4.38 14.50 14.31
CA PRO A 68 5.69 15.09 14.57
C PRO A 68 5.80 16.54 14.09
N LEU A 69 5.10 16.91 13.00
CA LEU A 69 5.10 18.30 12.54
C LEU A 69 4.39 19.24 13.51
N ALA A 70 3.24 18.83 14.07
CA ALA A 70 2.55 19.58 15.12
C ALA A 70 3.41 19.68 16.41
N SER A 71 4.07 18.58 16.80
CA SER A 71 5.02 18.58 17.91
C SER A 71 6.17 19.57 17.70
N LEU A 72 6.72 19.62 16.46
CA LEU A 72 7.78 20.58 16.12
C LEU A 72 7.31 22.03 16.28
N SER A 73 6.09 22.36 15.82
CA SER A 73 5.53 23.68 15.98
C SER A 73 5.38 24.08 17.46
N LEU A 74 4.84 23.16 18.29
CA LEU A 74 4.73 23.36 19.72
C LEU A 74 6.08 23.55 20.42
N ILE A 75 7.10 22.77 20.04
CA ILE A 75 8.46 22.90 20.60
C ILE A 75 9.06 24.27 20.25
N LEU A 76 8.85 24.75 19.03
CA LEU A 76 9.31 26.06 18.59
C LEU A 76 8.66 27.18 19.41
N ASP A 77 7.32 27.12 19.59
CA ASP A 77 6.55 28.10 20.37
C ASP A 77 6.97 28.15 21.84
N ASN A 78 7.44 27.04 22.39
CA ASN A 78 7.89 26.88 23.77
C ASN A 78 9.41 27.05 24.00
N GLY A 79 10.11 27.76 23.11
CA GLY A 79 11.53 28.09 23.29
C GLY A 79 12.53 27.23 22.56
N GLY A 80 12.06 26.27 21.72
CA GLY A 80 12.89 25.64 20.70
C GLY A 80 13.97 24.68 21.25
N ASP A 81 13.61 23.69 22.06
CA ASP A 81 14.54 22.64 22.50
C ASP A 81 15.07 21.85 21.31
N LYS A 82 16.35 22.08 20.97
CA LYS A 82 17.02 21.44 19.83
C LYS A 82 17.01 19.90 19.90
N GLY A 83 17.11 19.32 21.09
CA GLY A 83 17.12 17.87 21.29
C GLY A 83 15.74 17.26 20.97
N LYS A 84 14.68 17.91 21.42
CA LYS A 84 13.31 17.50 21.12
C LYS A 84 13.00 17.67 19.62
N MET A 85 13.38 18.80 19.05
CA MET A 85 13.20 19.05 17.60
C MET A 85 13.88 17.99 16.75
N LYS A 86 15.13 17.64 17.05
CA LYS A 86 15.87 16.61 16.31
C LYS A 86 15.18 15.23 16.36
N ARG A 87 14.56 14.88 17.50
CA ARG A 87 13.80 13.63 17.60
C ARG A 87 12.55 13.61 16.73
N GLU A 88 11.79 14.71 16.71
CA GLU A 88 10.58 14.79 15.90
C GLU A 88 10.91 14.81 14.39
N ILE A 89 12.00 15.48 13.98
CA ILE A 89 12.49 15.43 12.60
C ILE A 89 12.84 13.99 12.22
N LYS A 90 13.62 13.29 13.06
CA LYS A 90 13.99 11.90 12.78
C LYS A 90 12.79 10.98 12.71
N ARG A 91 11.76 11.22 13.53
CA ARG A 91 10.50 10.48 13.44
C ARG A 91 9.78 10.72 12.11
N ALA A 92 9.70 11.96 11.64
CA ALA A 92 9.12 12.28 10.34
C ALA A 92 9.92 11.67 9.18
N GLU A 93 11.26 11.71 9.24
CA GLU A 93 12.13 11.03 8.26
C GLU A 93 11.85 9.53 8.20
N ASN A 94 11.79 8.83 9.34
CA ASN A 94 11.53 7.40 9.39
C ASN A 94 10.16 7.04 8.78
N ILE A 95 9.12 7.84 9.04
CA ILE A 95 7.80 7.65 8.42
C ILE A 95 7.92 7.79 6.90
N THR A 96 8.62 8.80 6.42
CA THR A 96 8.81 9.05 4.98
C THR A 96 9.59 7.91 4.31
N ASP A 97 10.65 7.41 4.94
CA ASP A 97 11.46 6.31 4.42
C ASP A 97 10.66 5.00 4.33
N THR A 98 9.77 4.74 5.31
CA THR A 98 8.87 3.59 5.27
C THR A 98 7.96 3.64 4.05
N ILE A 99 7.42 4.79 3.71
CA ILE A 99 6.53 4.97 2.57
C ILE A 99 7.26 4.83 1.24
N LEU A 100 8.45 5.44 1.14
CA LEU A 100 9.29 5.28 -0.05
C LEU A 100 9.65 3.81 -0.28
N SER A 101 9.91 3.06 0.80
CA SER A 101 10.19 1.62 0.73
C SER A 101 8.97 0.84 0.24
N LEU A 102 7.76 1.15 0.74
CA LEU A 102 6.51 0.52 0.30
C LEU A 102 6.18 0.86 -1.16
N SER A 103 6.33 2.12 -1.56
CA SER A 103 6.14 2.53 -2.96
C SER A 103 7.07 1.80 -3.93
N ARG A 104 8.26 1.42 -3.48
CA ARG A 104 9.20 0.61 -4.27
C ARG A 104 8.78 -0.85 -4.37
N LEU A 105 8.06 -1.39 -3.37
CA LEU A 105 7.55 -2.76 -3.41
C LEU A 105 6.58 -3.00 -4.56
N ASP A 106 5.76 -2.02 -4.92
CA ASP A 106 4.84 -2.10 -6.06
C ASP A 106 5.58 -2.17 -7.42
N ASN A 107 6.86 -1.79 -7.46
CA ASN A 107 7.71 -1.81 -8.66
C ASN A 107 8.80 -2.90 -8.63
N ILE A 108 8.71 -3.87 -7.70
CA ILE A 108 9.72 -4.93 -7.49
C ILE A 108 10.10 -5.70 -8.76
N GLU A 109 9.20 -5.83 -9.73
CA GLU A 109 9.50 -6.55 -10.96
C GLU A 109 10.59 -5.88 -11.83
N LYS A 110 10.79 -4.58 -11.67
CA LYS A 110 11.73 -3.79 -12.49
C LYS A 110 13.11 -3.60 -11.87
N ASP A 111 13.25 -3.75 -10.55
CA ASP A 111 14.46 -3.35 -9.80
C ASP A 111 15.06 -4.49 -8.94
N LYS A 112 14.83 -5.75 -9.33
CA LYS A 112 15.41 -6.90 -8.61
C LYS A 112 16.92 -6.93 -8.75
N ASN A 113 17.63 -6.50 -7.70
CA ASN A 113 19.06 -6.74 -7.56
C ASN A 113 19.28 -7.84 -6.52
N ILE A 114 19.53 -9.07 -7.00
CA ILE A 114 19.77 -10.22 -6.11
C ILE A 114 21.26 -10.24 -5.77
N THR A 115 21.59 -9.87 -4.55
CA THR A 115 22.96 -9.89 -4.03
C THR A 115 23.05 -10.78 -2.78
N LEU A 116 24.20 -11.42 -2.61
CA LEU A 116 24.51 -12.14 -1.37
C LEU A 116 24.87 -11.13 -0.27
N LEU A 117 24.02 -11.06 0.75
CA LEU A 117 24.24 -10.19 1.91
C LEU A 117 24.39 -11.03 3.17
N SER A 118 25.29 -10.59 4.06
CA SER A 118 25.37 -11.17 5.40
C SER A 118 24.17 -10.70 6.22
N LEU A 119 23.37 -11.65 6.71
CA LEU A 119 22.22 -11.35 7.57
C LEU A 119 22.68 -10.58 8.84
N ARG A 120 23.83 -10.95 9.39
CA ARG A 120 24.40 -10.26 10.55
C ARG A 120 24.71 -8.79 10.27
N SER A 121 25.29 -8.49 9.11
CA SER A 121 25.58 -7.09 8.72
C SER A 121 24.31 -6.26 8.59
N LEU A 122 23.24 -6.83 8.03
CA LEU A 122 21.93 -6.17 7.92
C LEU A 122 21.31 -5.89 9.29
N VAL A 123 21.36 -6.87 10.20
CA VAL A 123 20.85 -6.70 11.58
C VAL A 123 21.67 -5.64 12.33
N ASP A 124 23.00 -5.66 12.23
CA ASP A 124 23.88 -4.68 12.87
C ASP A 124 23.65 -3.26 12.33
N GLU A 125 23.35 -3.12 11.04
CA GLU A 125 23.03 -1.83 10.42
C GLU A 125 21.67 -1.33 10.90
N ALA A 126 20.64 -2.17 10.89
CA ALA A 126 19.31 -1.83 11.39
C ALA A 126 19.31 -1.41 12.86
N ILE A 127 20.09 -2.10 13.70
CA ILE A 127 20.25 -1.72 15.12
C ILE A 127 20.94 -0.36 15.24
N ARG A 128 22.02 -0.12 14.49
CA ARG A 128 22.75 1.16 14.50
C ARG A 128 21.85 2.34 14.15
N ASP A 129 21.01 2.17 13.14
CA ASP A 129 20.07 3.22 12.70
C ASP A 129 19.05 3.56 13.79
N GLN A 130 18.66 2.58 14.62
CA GLN A 130 17.70 2.77 15.71
C GLN A 130 18.34 3.13 17.06
N MET A 131 19.67 3.15 17.17
CA MET A 131 20.38 3.42 18.44
C MET A 131 20.00 4.76 19.07
N SER A 132 19.74 5.77 18.27
CA SER A 132 19.31 7.10 18.74
C SER A 132 17.96 7.08 19.45
N LEU A 133 17.12 6.08 19.18
CA LEU A 133 15.82 5.85 19.83
C LEU A 133 15.94 4.88 21.00
N LEU A 134 16.79 3.86 20.89
CA LEU A 134 16.90 2.78 21.87
C LEU A 134 17.67 3.23 23.15
N ILE A 135 18.78 3.97 22.98
CA ILE A 135 19.62 4.41 24.09
C ILE A 135 18.86 5.29 25.09
N PRO A 136 18.08 6.32 24.68
CA PRO A 136 17.35 7.17 25.64
C PRO A 136 16.25 6.43 26.39
N GLN A 137 15.78 5.30 25.87
CA GLN A 137 14.75 4.47 26.50
C GLN A 137 15.32 3.37 27.38
N GLY A 138 16.65 3.27 27.48
CA GLY A 138 17.33 2.24 28.29
C GLY A 138 17.17 0.82 27.72
N ILE A 139 16.80 0.69 26.43
CA ILE A 139 16.60 -0.61 25.79
C ILE A 139 17.97 -1.20 25.41
N ARG A 140 18.25 -2.40 25.91
CA ARG A 140 19.43 -3.19 25.54
C ARG A 140 19.03 -4.18 24.45
N VAL A 141 19.77 -4.17 23.35
CA VAL A 141 19.58 -5.12 22.25
C VAL A 141 20.64 -6.20 22.34
N GLU A 142 20.24 -7.47 22.34
CA GLU A 142 21.11 -8.64 22.27
C GLU A 142 20.80 -9.43 21.01
N ILE A 143 21.83 -9.76 20.25
CA ILE A 143 21.70 -10.61 19.06
C ILE A 143 22.03 -12.05 19.48
N GLN A 144 21.06 -12.93 19.37
CA GLN A 144 21.24 -14.37 19.64
C GLN A 144 21.15 -15.13 18.32
N GLY A 145 22.16 -15.94 18.04
CA GLY A 145 22.30 -16.76 16.82
C GLY A 145 23.68 -16.59 16.18
N GLU A 146 24.09 -17.65 15.46
CA GLU A 146 25.31 -17.66 14.63
C GLU A 146 25.06 -17.05 13.26
#